data_0a5e1b28099c67b0c099838efe6527c3
#
_entry.id   0a5e1b28099c67b0c099838efe6527c3
#
_cell.length_a   1.000
_cell.length_b   1.000
_cell.length_c   1.000
_cell.angle_alpha   90.00
_cell.angle_beta   90.00
_cell.angle_gamma   90.00
#
_symmetry.space_group_name_H-M   'P 1'
#
loop_
_entity.id
_entity.type
_entity.pdbx_description
1 polymer ?
#
loop_
_entity_poly.entity_id
_entity_poly.type
_entity_poly.pdbx_seq_one_letter_code
_entity_poly.pdbx_strand_id
1 'polypeptide(L)'
;GCSITYLTVTNGDLGDSTGTLDFSEIAALRREETMTAGKVLGVSDFLFYDLPDGSLSDIPSLAGRIAETIRTLQPDVIFCPDPWAQYEAHNDHIVTGRAAAQAFISSSLSRYPRGTRTAPWQAGAIAFYFTQKPNTVIDVTDTFETRFAAMAEHRTQLSEELLGLYRIYFSMQGQKLAEGKDFALGEGFKVLGPLHMHCFTEAPEI
;
A
#
# COMPACT_ATOMS: atom_id res chain seq x y z
N GLY A 1 -11.12 17.56 1.16
CA GLY A 1 -10.22 16.56 0.60
C GLY A 1 -9.36 15.95 1.69
N CYS A 2 -8.75 14.80 1.43
CA CYS A 2 -7.80 14.14 2.35
C CYS A 2 -6.38 14.58 2.00
N SER A 3 -5.50 14.70 3.02
CA SER A 3 -4.06 14.76 2.82
C SER A 3 -3.53 13.34 2.65
N ILE A 4 -2.71 13.10 1.63
CA ILE A 4 -2.20 11.77 1.29
C ILE A 4 -0.68 11.80 1.33
N THR A 5 -0.07 10.90 2.11
CA THR A 5 1.36 10.64 2.12
C THR A 5 1.64 9.24 1.58
N TYR A 6 2.51 9.12 0.58
CA TYR A 6 3.02 7.84 0.12
C TYR A 6 4.31 7.47 0.86
N LEU A 7 4.31 6.29 1.46
CA LEU A 7 5.50 5.66 2.02
C LEU A 7 5.92 4.50 1.12
N THR A 8 7.07 4.63 0.47
CA THR A 8 7.69 3.58 -0.33
C THR A 8 8.80 2.91 0.47
N VAL A 9 8.68 1.61 0.70
CA VAL A 9 9.59 0.86 1.57
C VAL A 9 10.86 0.43 0.83
N THR A 10 10.71 -0.24 -0.33
CA THR A 10 11.83 -0.66 -1.16
C THR A 10 12.01 0.30 -2.32
N ASN A 11 13.23 0.40 -2.83
CA ASN A 11 13.58 1.32 -3.91
C ASN A 11 13.26 0.77 -5.32
N GLY A 12 12.82 -0.50 -5.42
CA GLY A 12 12.44 -1.15 -6.68
C GLY A 12 13.60 -1.40 -7.64
N ASP A 13 14.83 -1.51 -7.14
CA ASP A 13 16.07 -1.62 -7.93
C ASP A 13 16.24 -2.96 -8.68
N LEU A 14 15.38 -3.94 -8.42
CA LEU A 14 15.29 -5.18 -9.22
C LEU A 14 14.37 -5.04 -10.44
N GLY A 15 13.67 -3.92 -10.59
CA GLY A 15 12.60 -3.73 -11.58
C GLY A 15 13.06 -3.33 -12.98
N ASP A 16 14.30 -3.59 -13.38
CA ASP A 16 14.77 -3.38 -14.76
C ASP A 16 14.46 -4.60 -15.65
N SER A 17 13.44 -4.47 -16.50
CA SER A 17 13.07 -5.53 -17.47
C SER A 17 14.09 -5.72 -18.58
N THR A 18 14.99 -4.77 -18.81
CA THR A 18 16.02 -4.80 -19.86
C THR A 18 17.34 -5.39 -19.36
N GLY A 19 17.61 -5.34 -18.07
CA GLY A 19 18.87 -5.76 -17.46
C GLY A 19 20.08 -4.89 -17.87
N THR A 20 19.83 -3.65 -18.32
CA THR A 20 20.86 -2.76 -18.85
C THR A 20 21.27 -1.65 -17.90
N LEU A 21 20.44 -1.35 -16.91
CA LEU A 21 20.69 -0.30 -15.90
C LEU A 21 21.35 -0.90 -14.66
N ASP A 22 22.15 -0.13 -13.95
CA ASP A 22 22.62 -0.53 -12.64
C ASP A 22 21.50 -0.30 -11.57
N PHE A 23 21.69 -0.90 -10.39
CA PHE A 23 20.68 -0.81 -9.31
C PHE A 23 20.39 0.61 -8.88
N SER A 24 21.39 1.51 -8.91
CA SER A 24 21.19 2.90 -8.50
C SER A 24 20.45 3.71 -9.56
N GLU A 25 20.69 3.42 -10.84
CA GLU A 25 20.00 4.07 -11.95
C GLU A 25 18.51 3.69 -11.96
N ILE A 26 18.20 2.39 -11.84
CA ILE A 26 16.81 1.96 -11.80
C ILE A 26 16.09 2.45 -10.55
N ALA A 27 16.73 2.46 -9.38
CA ALA A 27 16.15 3.01 -8.15
C ALA A 27 15.79 4.50 -8.29
N ALA A 28 16.66 5.29 -8.94
CA ALA A 28 16.40 6.70 -9.20
C ALA A 28 15.20 6.91 -10.14
N LEU A 29 15.13 6.15 -11.24
CA LEU A 29 13.99 6.19 -12.16
C LEU A 29 12.69 5.78 -11.46
N ARG A 30 12.70 4.70 -10.68
CA ARG A 30 11.53 4.22 -9.94
C ARG A 30 11.01 5.25 -8.94
N ARG A 31 11.91 5.96 -8.27
CA ARG A 31 11.54 7.06 -7.38
C ARG A 31 10.86 8.20 -8.15
N GLU A 32 11.38 8.60 -9.30
CA GLU A 32 10.81 9.66 -10.13
C GLU A 32 9.42 9.26 -10.66
N GLU A 33 9.28 8.05 -11.17
CA GLU A 33 8.01 7.48 -11.61
C GLU A 33 6.96 7.46 -10.49
N THR A 34 7.34 7.01 -9.29
CA THR A 34 6.46 6.99 -8.11
C THR A 34 5.98 8.40 -7.75
N MET A 35 6.88 9.38 -7.77
CA MET A 35 6.50 10.78 -7.48
C MET A 35 5.60 11.37 -8.56
N THR A 36 5.82 11.03 -9.83
CA THR A 36 5.00 11.51 -10.95
C THR A 36 3.61 10.87 -10.91
N ALA A 37 3.53 9.55 -10.74
CA ALA A 37 2.27 8.82 -10.56
C ALA A 37 1.47 9.35 -9.36
N GLY A 38 2.15 9.57 -8.23
CA GLY A 38 1.51 10.11 -7.03
C GLY A 38 0.94 11.51 -7.24
N LYS A 39 1.62 12.38 -7.99
CA LYS A 39 1.09 13.71 -8.34
C LYS A 39 -0.19 13.64 -9.15
N VAL A 40 -0.31 12.69 -10.08
CA VAL A 40 -1.55 12.43 -10.83
C VAL A 40 -2.70 12.09 -9.88
N LEU A 41 -2.41 11.35 -8.79
CA LEU A 41 -3.38 10.96 -7.77
C LEU A 41 -3.61 12.04 -6.69
N GLY A 42 -2.92 13.17 -6.74
CA GLY A 42 -3.04 14.23 -5.75
C GLY A 42 -2.30 13.95 -4.44
N VAL A 43 -1.29 13.08 -4.45
CA VAL A 43 -0.42 12.83 -3.29
C VAL A 43 0.36 14.11 -2.96
N SER A 44 0.33 14.52 -1.69
CA SER A 44 0.99 15.73 -1.21
C SER A 44 2.42 15.48 -0.76
N ASP A 45 2.67 14.33 -0.14
CA ASP A 45 3.96 14.03 0.50
C ASP A 45 4.47 12.64 0.15
N PHE A 46 5.79 12.53 0.00
CA PHE A 46 6.47 11.28 -0.35
C PHE A 46 7.57 10.98 0.66
N LEU A 47 7.54 9.77 1.21
CA LEU A 47 8.57 9.22 2.09
C LEU A 47 9.16 7.97 1.44
N PHE A 48 10.47 7.85 1.48
CA PHE A 48 11.19 6.70 0.95
C PHE A 48 12.09 6.12 2.02
N TYR A 49 12.00 4.81 2.24
CA TYR A 49 12.92 4.12 3.13
C TYR A 49 14.18 3.65 2.40
N ASP A 50 14.12 3.55 1.09
CA ASP A 50 15.22 3.18 0.19
C ASP A 50 15.89 1.85 0.56
N LEU A 51 15.10 0.88 1.02
CA LEU A 51 15.60 -0.47 1.25
C LEU A 51 15.75 -1.19 -0.09
N PRO A 52 16.76 -2.05 -0.27
CA PRO A 52 16.91 -2.81 -1.50
C PRO A 52 15.70 -3.71 -1.77
N ASP A 53 15.26 -3.79 -3.01
CA ASP A 53 14.13 -4.62 -3.43
C ASP A 53 14.46 -6.12 -3.28
N GLY A 54 13.47 -6.94 -2.91
CA GLY A 54 13.65 -8.37 -2.67
C GLY A 54 14.40 -8.73 -1.36
N SER A 55 14.75 -7.75 -0.52
CA SER A 55 15.61 -7.97 0.64
C SER A 55 14.88 -7.97 1.99
N LEU A 56 13.61 -7.67 2.02
CA LEU A 56 12.89 -7.52 3.29
C LEU A 56 12.75 -8.86 4.02
N SER A 57 13.19 -8.90 5.30
CA SER A 57 13.10 -10.09 6.14
C SER A 57 12.82 -9.78 7.61
N ASP A 58 13.23 -8.61 8.11
CA ASP A 58 13.09 -8.22 9.52
C ASP A 58 11.81 -7.42 9.75
N ILE A 59 10.69 -8.14 9.93
CA ILE A 59 9.38 -7.52 10.22
C ILE A 59 9.42 -6.65 11.48
N PRO A 60 9.98 -7.08 12.64
CA PRO A 60 10.02 -6.25 13.84
C PRO A 60 10.77 -4.93 13.66
N SER A 61 11.90 -4.93 12.96
CA SER A 61 12.67 -3.70 12.69
C SER A 61 11.89 -2.75 11.78
N LEU A 62 11.33 -3.27 10.67
CA LEU A 62 10.52 -2.49 9.76
C LEU A 62 9.26 -1.94 10.44
N ALA A 63 8.58 -2.74 11.26
CA ALA A 63 7.41 -2.30 12.02
C ALA A 63 7.77 -1.17 13.02
N GLY A 64 8.93 -1.23 13.64
CA GLY A 64 9.44 -0.14 14.48
C GLY A 64 9.60 1.17 13.70
N ARG A 65 10.20 1.09 12.52
CA ARG A 65 10.39 2.26 11.63
C ARG A 65 9.06 2.82 11.12
N ILE A 66 8.13 1.96 10.72
CA ILE A 66 6.77 2.36 10.30
C ILE A 66 6.01 2.99 11.48
N ALA A 67 6.13 2.45 12.70
CA ALA A 67 5.47 3.02 13.88
C ALA A 67 5.96 4.44 14.20
N GLU A 68 7.25 4.74 14.04
CA GLU A 68 7.78 6.11 14.16
C GLU A 68 7.19 7.04 13.08
N THR A 69 7.05 6.55 11.85
CA THR A 69 6.41 7.30 10.77
C THR A 69 4.94 7.57 11.08
N ILE A 70 4.18 6.57 11.55
CA ILE A 70 2.78 6.73 11.97
C ILE A 70 2.65 7.79 13.06
N ARG A 71 3.51 7.77 14.07
CA ARG A 71 3.50 8.75 15.16
C ARG A 71 3.82 10.16 14.70
N THR A 72 4.72 10.28 13.73
CA THR A 72 5.12 11.58 13.16
C THR A 72 4.03 12.18 12.29
N LEU A 73 3.42 11.37 11.43
CA LEU A 73 2.40 11.80 10.48
C LEU A 73 0.99 11.86 11.08
N GLN A 74 0.73 11.06 12.09
CA GLN A 74 -0.57 10.95 12.76
C GLN A 74 -1.75 10.70 11.81
N PRO A 75 -1.67 9.68 10.93
CA PRO A 75 -2.72 9.42 9.96
C PRO A 75 -4.00 8.92 10.63
N ASP A 76 -5.15 9.23 10.02
CA ASP A 76 -6.44 8.66 10.42
C ASP A 76 -6.59 7.22 9.94
N VAL A 77 -6.14 6.94 8.72
CA VAL A 77 -6.22 5.62 8.06
C VAL A 77 -4.90 5.27 7.41
N ILE A 78 -4.52 4.00 7.49
CA ILE A 78 -3.32 3.44 6.86
C ILE A 78 -3.76 2.47 5.78
N PHE A 79 -3.22 2.63 4.55
CA PHE A 79 -3.39 1.68 3.46
C PHE A 79 -2.11 0.88 3.28
N CYS A 80 -2.21 -0.45 3.15
CA CYS A 80 -1.07 -1.31 2.88
C CYS A 80 -1.50 -2.59 2.13
N PRO A 81 -0.55 -3.35 1.52
CA PRO A 81 -0.89 -4.62 0.90
C PRO A 81 -1.42 -5.63 1.95
N ASP A 82 -2.37 -6.48 1.53
CA ASP A 82 -2.87 -7.55 2.39
C ASP A 82 -1.80 -8.66 2.53
N PRO A 83 -1.17 -8.80 3.71
CA PRO A 83 -0.12 -9.80 3.91
C PRO A 83 -0.65 -11.23 4.08
N TRP A 84 -1.95 -11.41 4.11
CA TRP A 84 -2.63 -12.71 4.22
C TRP A 84 -3.32 -13.11 2.90
N ALA A 85 -3.12 -12.31 1.83
CA ALA A 85 -3.62 -12.67 0.51
C ALA A 85 -3.05 -14.03 0.09
N GLN A 86 -3.95 -14.97 -0.19
CA GLN A 86 -3.56 -16.32 -0.57
C GLN A 86 -2.90 -16.25 -1.96
N TYR A 87 -1.76 -16.91 -2.11
CA TYR A 87 -0.95 -16.91 -3.35
C TYR A 87 -0.19 -15.61 -3.66
N GLU A 88 -0.14 -14.64 -2.74
CA GLU A 88 0.83 -13.55 -2.88
C GLU A 88 2.25 -14.11 -2.69
N ALA A 89 3.05 -14.04 -3.75
CA ALA A 89 4.40 -14.60 -3.76
C ALA A 89 5.49 -13.53 -3.62
N HIS A 90 5.14 -12.25 -3.75
CA HIS A 90 6.12 -11.18 -3.60
C HIS A 90 6.41 -10.94 -2.12
N ASN A 91 7.58 -11.43 -1.68
CA ASN A 91 7.98 -11.39 -0.27
C ASN A 91 7.88 -9.99 0.35
N ASP A 92 8.31 -8.95 -0.39
CA ASP A 92 8.33 -7.59 0.15
C ASP A 92 6.92 -7.00 0.36
N HIS A 93 5.92 -7.44 -0.43
CA HIS A 93 4.52 -7.10 -0.14
C HIS A 93 4.06 -7.73 1.17
N ILE A 94 4.38 -9.02 1.38
CA ILE A 94 4.01 -9.76 2.60
C ILE A 94 4.68 -9.13 3.82
N VAL A 95 5.98 -8.89 3.75
CA VAL A 95 6.76 -8.33 4.87
C VAL A 95 6.29 -6.89 5.18
N THR A 96 6.08 -6.06 4.16
CA THR A 96 5.57 -4.69 4.33
C THR A 96 4.18 -4.69 4.96
N GLY A 97 3.26 -5.51 4.45
CA GLY A 97 1.91 -5.61 5.00
C GLY A 97 1.90 -6.07 6.47
N ARG A 98 2.71 -7.09 6.81
CA ARG A 98 2.85 -7.56 8.20
C ARG A 98 3.48 -6.53 9.11
N ALA A 99 4.51 -5.83 8.65
CA ALA A 99 5.15 -4.77 9.41
C ALA A 99 4.20 -3.58 9.64
N ALA A 100 3.41 -3.19 8.63
CA ALA A 100 2.40 -2.15 8.74
C ALA A 100 1.28 -2.55 9.74
N ALA A 101 0.80 -3.79 9.68
CA ALA A 101 -0.19 -4.32 10.61
C ALA A 101 0.32 -4.32 12.07
N GLN A 102 1.57 -4.75 12.29
CA GLN A 102 2.20 -4.69 13.60
C GLN A 102 2.40 -3.25 14.07
N ALA A 103 2.86 -2.36 13.19
CA ALA A 103 3.05 -0.95 13.50
C ALA A 103 1.74 -0.25 13.83
N PHE A 104 0.65 -0.56 13.12
CA PHE A 104 -0.69 -0.01 13.35
C PHE A 104 -1.16 -0.15 14.78
N ILE A 105 -1.03 -1.32 15.40
CA ILE A 105 -1.41 -1.53 16.80
C ILE A 105 -0.33 -1.05 17.78
N SER A 106 0.96 -1.20 17.40
CA SER A 106 2.07 -0.92 18.33
C SER A 106 2.41 0.57 18.43
N SER A 107 2.06 1.40 17.45
CA SER A 107 2.30 2.85 17.48
C SER A 107 1.56 3.56 18.62
N SER A 108 0.51 2.97 19.15
CA SER A 108 -0.21 3.46 20.34
C SER A 108 0.49 3.17 21.67
N LEU A 109 1.46 2.24 21.69
CA LEU A 109 2.16 1.85 22.90
C LEU A 109 3.25 2.87 23.26
N SER A 110 3.18 3.48 24.45
CA SER A 110 4.05 4.59 24.84
C SER A 110 5.57 4.32 24.76
N ARG A 111 5.98 3.04 24.80
CA ARG A 111 7.40 2.63 24.76
C ARG A 111 7.80 1.88 23.49
N TYR A 112 6.97 1.89 22.46
CA TYR A 112 7.28 1.25 21.17
C TYR A 112 7.49 2.31 20.07
N PRO A 113 8.50 2.13 19.21
CA PRO A 113 9.62 1.19 19.37
C PRO A 113 10.53 1.57 20.52
N ARG A 114 11.39 0.63 21.00
CA ARG A 114 12.30 0.91 22.10
C ARG A 114 13.21 2.10 21.80
N GLY A 115 13.28 3.07 22.71
CA GLY A 115 14.07 4.29 22.54
C GLY A 115 13.33 5.43 21.81
N THR A 116 12.08 5.23 21.43
CA THR A 116 11.25 6.28 20.79
C THR A 116 11.15 7.52 21.68
N ARG A 117 11.08 8.69 21.03
CA ARG A 117 10.83 10.00 21.67
C ARG A 117 9.56 10.66 21.14
N THR A 118 8.90 10.04 20.14
CA THR A 118 7.65 10.54 19.57
C THR A 118 6.46 10.14 20.46
N ALA A 119 5.43 11.00 20.52
CA ALA A 119 4.21 10.70 21.25
C ALA A 119 3.46 9.50 20.60
N PRO A 120 2.79 8.65 21.39
CA PRO A 120 1.96 7.58 20.84
C PRO A 120 0.87 8.13 19.93
N TRP A 121 0.55 7.36 18.90
CA TRP A 121 -0.58 7.64 18.01
C TRP A 121 -1.31 6.37 17.65
N GLN A 122 -2.64 6.41 17.64
CA GLN A 122 -3.47 5.32 17.15
C GLN A 122 -4.28 5.78 15.95
N ALA A 123 -3.94 5.28 14.77
CA ALA A 123 -4.80 5.44 13.59
C ALA A 123 -6.14 4.72 13.80
N GLY A 124 -7.21 5.27 13.26
CA GLY A 124 -8.57 4.74 13.44
C GLY A 124 -8.79 3.42 12.68
N ALA A 125 -8.17 3.24 11.52
CA ALA A 125 -8.31 2.07 10.69
C ALA A 125 -7.04 1.74 9.91
N ILE A 126 -6.92 0.44 9.56
CA ILE A 126 -6.00 -0.06 8.54
C ILE A 126 -6.81 -0.67 7.42
N ALA A 127 -6.50 -0.33 6.19
CA ALA A 127 -7.17 -0.79 4.98
C ALA A 127 -6.18 -1.59 4.11
N PHE A 128 -6.42 -2.86 3.99
CA PHE A 128 -5.62 -3.76 3.17
C PHE A 128 -6.16 -3.79 1.74
N TYR A 129 -5.31 -3.42 0.78
CA TYR A 129 -5.62 -3.56 -0.64
C TYR A 129 -5.12 -4.90 -1.21
N PHE A 130 -5.56 -5.28 -2.41
CA PHE A 130 -5.33 -6.59 -3.02
C PHE A 130 -5.81 -7.77 -2.15
N THR A 131 -6.84 -7.51 -1.36
CA THR A 131 -7.44 -8.53 -0.51
C THR A 131 -8.42 -9.42 -1.27
N GLN A 132 -8.50 -10.68 -0.86
CA GLN A 132 -9.48 -11.64 -1.38
C GLN A 132 -10.80 -11.63 -0.59
N LYS A 133 -10.82 -10.99 0.58
CA LYS A 133 -11.99 -10.91 1.48
C LYS A 133 -12.30 -9.46 1.85
N PRO A 134 -12.69 -8.62 0.88
CA PRO A 134 -13.03 -7.23 1.18
C PRO A 134 -14.31 -7.17 2.03
N ASN A 135 -14.31 -6.28 3.02
CA ASN A 135 -15.51 -5.93 3.79
C ASN A 135 -15.99 -4.50 3.48
N THR A 136 -15.21 -3.77 2.73
CA THR A 136 -15.51 -2.39 2.31
C THR A 136 -15.29 -2.28 0.81
N VAL A 137 -16.28 -1.74 0.12
CA VAL A 137 -16.19 -1.44 -1.32
C VAL A 137 -16.43 0.04 -1.52
N ILE A 138 -15.47 0.69 -2.16
CA ILE A 138 -15.50 2.13 -2.46
C ILE A 138 -15.87 2.32 -3.93
N ASP A 139 -16.76 3.27 -4.21
CA ASP A 139 -17.05 3.71 -5.56
C ASP A 139 -15.81 4.38 -6.18
N VAL A 140 -15.34 3.82 -7.28
CA VAL A 140 -14.21 4.35 -8.05
C VAL A 140 -14.59 4.70 -9.49
N THR A 141 -15.89 4.78 -9.79
CA THR A 141 -16.40 5.02 -11.14
C THR A 141 -15.77 6.25 -11.77
N ASP A 142 -15.77 7.37 -11.07
CA ASP A 142 -15.25 8.65 -11.59
C ASP A 142 -13.72 8.76 -11.54
N THR A 143 -13.05 7.92 -10.75
CA THR A 143 -11.58 7.95 -10.57
C THR A 143 -10.86 6.81 -11.29
N PHE A 144 -11.60 5.93 -11.95
CA PHE A 144 -11.05 4.75 -12.61
C PHE A 144 -10.00 5.10 -13.67
N GLU A 145 -10.26 6.10 -14.50
CA GLU A 145 -9.31 6.55 -15.51
C GLU A 145 -8.07 7.22 -14.91
N THR A 146 -8.23 7.93 -13.79
CA THR A 146 -7.11 8.54 -13.07
C THR A 146 -6.12 7.49 -12.56
N ARG A 147 -6.60 6.30 -12.15
CA ARG A 147 -5.74 5.15 -11.81
C ARG A 147 -4.80 4.81 -12.97
N PHE A 148 -5.34 4.66 -14.20
CA PHE A 148 -4.52 4.27 -15.36
C PHE A 148 -3.60 5.38 -15.82
N ALA A 149 -4.00 6.63 -15.68
CA ALA A 149 -3.11 7.76 -15.91
C ALA A 149 -1.90 7.73 -14.95
N ALA A 150 -2.12 7.40 -13.68
CA ALA A 150 -1.04 7.24 -12.70
C ALA A 150 -0.18 6.00 -13.00
N MET A 151 -0.80 4.86 -13.33
CA MET A 151 -0.08 3.63 -13.67
C MET A 151 0.83 3.83 -14.89
N ALA A 152 0.40 4.60 -15.89
CA ALA A 152 1.18 4.87 -17.10
C ALA A 152 2.49 5.66 -16.84
N GLU A 153 2.62 6.30 -15.68
CA GLU A 153 3.86 6.97 -15.29
C GLU A 153 4.97 6.00 -14.84
N HIS A 154 4.62 4.74 -14.55
CA HIS A 154 5.58 3.67 -14.22
C HIS A 154 6.14 3.00 -15.48
N ARG A 155 6.82 3.76 -16.33
CA ARG A 155 7.26 3.38 -17.69
C ARG A 155 8.30 2.27 -17.70
N THR A 156 9.12 2.15 -16.66
CA THR A 156 10.09 1.07 -16.51
C THR A 156 9.43 -0.29 -16.24
N GLN A 157 8.16 -0.31 -15.84
CA GLN A 157 7.44 -1.52 -15.45
C GLN A 157 6.24 -1.85 -16.31
N LEU A 158 5.55 -0.85 -16.84
CA LEU A 158 4.25 -1.03 -17.47
C LEU A 158 4.30 -0.60 -18.93
N SER A 159 4.30 -1.60 -19.84
CA SER A 159 4.07 -1.36 -21.25
C SER A 159 2.60 -1.00 -21.51
N GLU A 160 2.31 -0.38 -22.66
CA GLU A 160 0.94 -0.09 -23.09
C GLU A 160 0.08 -1.36 -23.18
N GLU A 161 0.67 -2.48 -23.64
CA GLU A 161 -0.01 -3.77 -23.71
C GLU A 161 -0.41 -4.27 -22.32
N LEU A 162 0.51 -4.21 -21.34
CA LEU A 162 0.25 -4.64 -19.97
C LEU A 162 -0.78 -3.73 -19.28
N LEU A 163 -0.73 -2.42 -19.53
CA LEU A 163 -1.75 -1.48 -19.06
C LEU A 163 -3.14 -1.82 -19.64
N GLY A 164 -3.20 -2.21 -20.93
CA GLY A 164 -4.45 -2.67 -21.56
C GLY A 164 -5.01 -3.92 -20.88
N LEU A 165 -4.18 -4.90 -20.54
CA LEU A 165 -4.58 -6.11 -19.80
C LEU A 165 -5.07 -5.78 -18.40
N TYR A 166 -4.37 -4.92 -17.66
CA TYR A 166 -4.80 -4.48 -16.34
C TYR A 166 -6.12 -3.71 -16.39
N ARG A 167 -6.35 -2.91 -17.43
CA ARG A 167 -7.62 -2.19 -17.60
C ARG A 167 -8.79 -3.18 -17.73
N ILE A 168 -8.65 -4.21 -18.53
CA ILE A 168 -9.67 -5.26 -18.67
C ILE A 168 -9.90 -5.95 -17.31
N TYR A 169 -8.84 -6.39 -16.67
CA TYR A 169 -8.92 -7.08 -15.38
C TYR A 169 -9.60 -6.25 -14.30
N PHE A 170 -9.15 -5.01 -14.09
CA PHE A 170 -9.72 -4.13 -13.05
C PHE A 170 -11.14 -3.67 -13.39
N SER A 171 -11.49 -3.54 -14.67
CA SER A 171 -12.89 -3.27 -15.08
C SER A 171 -13.81 -4.42 -14.69
N MET A 172 -13.43 -5.66 -15.00
CA MET A 172 -14.21 -6.85 -14.63
C MET A 172 -14.34 -7.01 -13.12
N GLN A 173 -13.23 -6.81 -12.39
CA GLN A 173 -13.23 -6.88 -10.93
C GLN A 173 -14.09 -5.78 -10.31
N GLY A 174 -13.96 -4.54 -10.81
CA GLY A 174 -14.73 -3.38 -10.32
C GLY A 174 -16.23 -3.54 -10.56
N GLN A 175 -16.64 -4.04 -11.72
CA GLN A 175 -18.04 -4.38 -12.01
C GLN A 175 -18.58 -5.43 -11.05
N LYS A 176 -17.82 -6.50 -10.82
CA LYS A 176 -18.22 -7.55 -9.87
C LYS A 176 -18.38 -7.02 -8.45
N LEU A 177 -17.50 -6.14 -8.00
CA LEU A 177 -17.58 -5.52 -6.66
C LEU A 177 -18.73 -4.51 -6.55
N ALA A 178 -19.19 -3.94 -7.67
CA ALA A 178 -20.32 -3.02 -7.75
C ALA A 178 -21.69 -3.74 -7.86
N GLU A 179 -21.72 -5.07 -7.99
CA GLU A 179 -22.99 -5.80 -8.09
C GLU A 179 -23.93 -5.49 -6.90
N GLY A 180 -25.16 -5.05 -7.21
CA GLY A 180 -26.15 -4.67 -6.22
C GLY A 180 -25.94 -3.32 -5.54
N LYS A 181 -24.99 -2.50 -6.02
CA LYS A 181 -24.72 -1.14 -5.56
C LYS A 181 -25.20 -0.11 -6.56
N ASP A 182 -25.18 1.17 -6.19
CA ASP A 182 -25.65 2.31 -6.98
C ASP A 182 -24.55 2.99 -7.81
N PHE A 183 -23.42 2.30 -8.02
CA PHE A 183 -22.28 2.77 -8.81
C PHE A 183 -21.78 1.68 -9.78
N ALA A 184 -20.99 2.06 -10.79
CA ALA A 184 -20.60 1.17 -11.87
C ALA A 184 -19.32 0.36 -11.58
N LEU A 185 -18.37 0.94 -10.85
CA LEU A 185 -17.08 0.31 -10.57
C LEU A 185 -16.73 0.47 -9.08
N GLY A 186 -16.38 -0.64 -8.44
CA GLY A 186 -15.97 -0.68 -7.05
C GLY A 186 -14.53 -1.13 -6.86
N GLU A 187 -13.88 -0.66 -5.80
CA GLU A 187 -12.62 -1.18 -5.31
C GLU A 187 -12.78 -1.73 -3.89
N GLY A 188 -12.27 -2.94 -3.66
CA GLY A 188 -12.45 -3.65 -2.41
C GLY A 188 -11.26 -3.55 -1.48
N PHE A 189 -11.54 -3.28 -0.21
CA PHE A 189 -10.57 -3.24 0.88
C PHE A 189 -11.01 -4.10 2.05
N LYS A 190 -10.05 -4.68 2.76
CA LYS A 190 -10.27 -5.24 4.08
C LYS A 190 -9.94 -4.15 5.10
N VAL A 191 -10.96 -3.54 5.68
CA VAL A 191 -10.81 -2.42 6.63
C VAL A 191 -11.03 -2.93 8.04
N LEU A 192 -10.03 -2.77 8.91
CA LEU A 192 -10.04 -3.25 10.28
C LEU A 192 -9.63 -2.12 11.24
N GLY A 193 -10.32 -2.06 12.37
CA GLY A 193 -9.93 -1.20 13.50
C GLY A 193 -8.93 -1.88 14.44
N PRO A 194 -8.38 -1.15 15.43
CA PRO A 194 -7.35 -1.67 16.34
C PRO A 194 -7.78 -2.94 17.10
N LEU A 195 -9.03 -3.02 17.52
CA LEU A 195 -9.54 -4.20 18.25
C LEU A 195 -9.60 -5.44 17.35
N HIS A 196 -9.94 -5.29 16.07
CA HIS A 196 -10.00 -6.41 15.13
C HIS A 196 -8.62 -7.01 14.84
N MET A 197 -7.55 -6.21 15.00
CA MET A 197 -6.18 -6.63 14.74
C MET A 197 -5.51 -7.34 15.93
N HIS A 198 -6.23 -7.49 17.07
CA HIS A 198 -5.70 -8.16 18.25
C HIS A 198 -6.77 -8.98 18.96
N CYS A 199 -6.56 -10.28 19.05
CA CYS A 199 -7.43 -11.25 19.74
C CYS A 199 -8.88 -11.40 19.21
N PHE A 200 -9.22 -10.86 18.07
CA PHE A 200 -10.53 -11.02 17.41
C PHE A 200 -10.46 -12.15 16.41
N THR A 201 -10.98 -13.30 16.77
CA THR A 201 -10.95 -14.51 15.93
C THR A 201 -11.84 -14.38 14.70
N GLU A 202 -12.83 -13.51 14.72
CA GLU A 202 -13.79 -13.23 13.65
C GLU A 202 -13.29 -12.23 12.61
N ALA A 203 -12.12 -11.62 12.83
CA ALA A 203 -11.56 -10.63 11.90
C ALA A 203 -11.47 -11.10 10.42
N PRO A 204 -11.21 -12.39 10.11
CA PRO A 204 -11.27 -12.88 8.74
C PRO A 204 -12.67 -12.87 8.11
N GLU A 205 -13.72 -12.92 8.93
CA GLU A 205 -15.12 -13.07 8.48
C GLU A 205 -15.90 -11.74 8.45
N ILE A 206 -15.34 -10.68 9.07
CA ILE A 206 -15.97 -9.34 9.12
C ILE A 206 -15.94 -8.69 7.75
#